data_afb88c4ac0fe85ab20946179e17ebae4
#
_entry.id   afb88c4ac0fe85ab20946179e17ebae4
#
_cell.length_a   1.000
_cell.length_b   1.000
_cell.length_c   1.000
_cell.angle_alpha   90.00
_cell.angle_beta   90.00
_cell.angle_gamma   90.00
#
_symmetry.space_group_name_H-M   'P 1'
#
loop_
_entity.id
_entity.type
_entity.pdbx_description
1 polymer ?
#
loop_
_entity_poly.entity_id
_entity_poly.type
_entity_poly.pdbx_seq_one_letter_code
_entity_poly.pdbx_strand_id
1 'polypeptide(L)'
;MSQIEDAMDGLMTAIRNSEEFIRYQAIKEKVHGFPKLESQIIEFRKKNYLLQNSQGTVDLYEETDRMENEYREFRKNPMVSEYLAAENALCKIVQQINWTLIEGLEFEVGFEES
;
A
#
# COMPACT_ATOMS: atom_id res chain seq x y z
N MET A 1 -6.65 28.68 -12.07
CA MET A 1 -6.43 27.27 -11.75
C MET A 1 -6.83 26.42 -12.94
N SER A 2 -6.14 25.33 -13.17
CA SER A 2 -6.46 24.50 -14.31
C SER A 2 -7.63 23.57 -13.97
N GLN A 3 -8.32 23.14 -15.02
CA GLN A 3 -9.39 22.15 -14.88
C GLN A 3 -8.88 20.83 -14.30
N ILE A 4 -7.64 20.48 -14.63
CA ILE A 4 -7.01 19.24 -14.11
C ILE A 4 -6.81 19.34 -12.60
N GLU A 5 -6.32 20.48 -12.13
CA GLU A 5 -6.13 20.71 -10.71
C GLU A 5 -7.45 20.63 -9.95
N ASP A 6 -8.49 21.26 -10.48
CA ASP A 6 -9.82 21.24 -9.87
C ASP A 6 -10.37 19.81 -9.83
N ALA A 7 -10.18 19.06 -10.90
CA ALA A 7 -10.61 17.66 -10.97
C ALA A 7 -9.85 16.79 -9.97
N MET A 8 -8.54 17.03 -9.81
CA MET A 8 -7.74 16.31 -8.82
C MET A 8 -8.20 16.62 -7.40
N ASP A 9 -8.51 17.87 -7.11
CA ASP A 9 -9.04 18.25 -5.80
C ASP A 9 -10.35 17.53 -5.50
N GLY A 10 -11.23 17.46 -6.51
CA GLY A 10 -12.49 16.73 -6.39
C GLY A 10 -12.27 15.24 -6.14
N LEU A 11 -11.31 14.65 -6.86
CA LEU A 11 -10.96 13.23 -6.69
C LEU A 11 -10.40 12.98 -5.29
N MET A 12 -9.51 13.84 -4.82
CA MET A 12 -8.95 13.72 -3.47
C MET A 12 -10.06 13.78 -2.41
N THR A 13 -11.00 14.69 -2.59
CA THR A 13 -12.14 14.82 -1.68
C THR A 13 -12.97 13.54 -1.68
N ALA A 14 -13.24 13.00 -2.86
CA ALA A 14 -14.01 11.76 -2.99
C ALA A 14 -13.31 10.59 -2.31
N ILE A 15 -11.99 10.47 -2.48
CA ILE A 15 -11.22 9.42 -1.81
C ILE A 15 -11.26 9.58 -0.30
N ARG A 16 -11.08 10.79 0.20
CA ARG A 16 -11.10 11.07 1.64
C ARG A 16 -12.44 10.77 2.28
N ASN A 17 -13.53 10.83 1.52
CA ASN A 17 -14.86 10.53 2.00
C ASN A 17 -15.27 9.07 1.78
N SER A 18 -14.40 8.26 1.17
CA SER A 18 -14.69 6.87 0.91
C SER A 18 -14.58 6.03 2.19
N GLU A 19 -15.32 4.92 2.24
CA GLU A 19 -15.25 3.99 3.37
C GLU A 19 -13.84 3.44 3.55
N GLU A 20 -13.16 3.15 2.45
CA GLU A 20 -11.80 2.61 2.46
C GLU A 20 -10.83 3.57 3.13
N PHE A 21 -10.92 4.85 2.81
CA PHE A 21 -10.03 5.84 3.40
C PHE A 21 -10.36 6.06 4.88
N ILE A 22 -11.64 6.16 5.21
CA ILE A 22 -12.08 6.35 6.59
C ILE A 22 -11.62 5.18 7.46
N ARG A 23 -11.75 3.96 6.96
CA ARG A 23 -11.29 2.76 7.66
C ARG A 23 -9.78 2.77 7.85
N TYR A 24 -9.04 3.13 6.81
CA TYR A 24 -7.59 3.22 6.87
C TYR A 24 -7.14 4.25 7.91
N GLN A 25 -7.75 5.42 7.92
CA GLN A 25 -7.41 6.45 8.89
C GLN A 25 -7.72 6.01 10.32
N ALA A 26 -8.84 5.34 10.52
CA ALA A 26 -9.23 4.86 11.84
C ALA A 26 -8.22 3.85 12.39
N ILE A 27 -7.80 2.87 11.58
CA ILE A 27 -6.85 1.86 12.05
C ILE A 27 -5.45 2.47 12.19
N LYS A 28 -5.09 3.42 11.34
CA LYS A 28 -3.82 4.13 11.44
C LYS A 28 -3.69 4.88 12.77
N GLU A 29 -4.75 5.55 13.19
CA GLU A 29 -4.76 6.23 14.47
C GLU A 29 -4.65 5.25 15.64
N LYS A 30 -5.34 4.12 15.57
CA LYS A 30 -5.23 3.07 16.57
C LYS A 30 -3.80 2.58 16.71
N VAL A 31 -3.16 2.27 15.57
CA VAL A 31 -1.79 1.78 15.53
C VAL A 31 -0.83 2.82 16.08
N HIS A 32 -1.10 4.10 15.79
CA HIS A 32 -0.26 5.19 16.28
C HIS A 32 -0.22 5.25 17.80
N GLY A 33 -1.27 4.79 18.47
CA GLY A 33 -1.31 4.68 19.92
C GLY A 33 -0.41 3.56 20.48
N PHE A 34 0.18 2.74 19.62
CA PHE A 34 1.08 1.65 20.00
C PHE A 34 2.40 1.80 19.25
N PRO A 35 3.30 2.67 19.73
CA PRO A 35 4.53 3.02 18.97
C PRO A 35 5.40 1.82 18.58
N LYS A 36 5.44 0.80 19.44
CA LYS A 36 6.22 -0.39 19.16
C LYS A 36 5.64 -1.16 17.97
N LEU A 37 4.33 -1.28 17.93
CA LEU A 37 3.63 -1.94 16.83
C LEU A 37 3.77 -1.15 15.54
N GLU A 38 3.64 0.17 15.62
CA GLU A 38 3.83 1.05 14.48
C GLU A 38 5.21 0.90 13.87
N SER A 39 6.24 0.84 14.73
CA SER A 39 7.62 0.63 14.28
C SER A 39 7.78 -0.71 13.57
N GLN A 40 7.13 -1.75 14.08
CA GLN A 40 7.19 -3.08 13.46
C GLN A 40 6.55 -3.08 12.07
N ILE A 41 5.43 -2.38 11.91
CA ILE A 41 4.77 -2.26 10.62
C ILE A 41 5.67 -1.55 9.61
N ILE A 42 6.28 -0.44 10.02
CA ILE A 42 7.19 0.33 9.18
C ILE A 42 8.40 -0.53 8.77
N GLU A 43 8.97 -1.26 9.71
CA GLU A 43 10.10 -2.14 9.43
C GLU A 43 9.72 -3.24 8.46
N PHE A 44 8.56 -3.85 8.64
CA PHE A 44 8.08 -4.90 7.75
C PHE A 44 7.96 -4.40 6.32
N ARG A 45 7.38 -3.22 6.15
CA ARG A 45 7.24 -2.61 4.83
C ARG A 45 8.58 -2.34 4.18
N LYS A 46 9.52 -1.84 4.95
CA LYS A 46 10.87 -1.55 4.49
C LYS A 46 11.58 -2.81 4.01
N LYS A 47 11.50 -3.87 4.80
CA LYS A 47 12.12 -5.16 4.45
C LYS A 47 11.51 -5.73 3.19
N ASN A 48 10.19 -5.68 3.08
CA ASN A 48 9.49 -6.17 1.90
C ASN A 48 9.91 -5.41 0.65
N TYR A 49 9.99 -4.09 0.75
CA TYR A 49 10.43 -3.25 -0.35
C TYR A 49 11.86 -3.58 -0.78
N LEU A 50 12.77 -3.70 0.18
CA LEU A 50 14.17 -4.02 -0.11
C LEU A 50 14.31 -5.39 -0.75
N LEU A 51 13.55 -6.36 -0.28
CA LEU A 51 13.58 -7.71 -0.85
C LEU A 51 13.12 -7.71 -2.29
N GLN A 52 12.02 -7.02 -2.59
CA GLN A 52 11.48 -6.95 -3.94
C GLN A 52 12.42 -6.24 -4.92
N ASN A 53 13.27 -5.36 -4.40
CA ASN A 53 14.18 -4.58 -5.22
C ASN A 53 15.64 -5.01 -5.12
N SER A 54 15.90 -6.17 -4.53
CA SER A 54 17.27 -6.66 -4.33
C SER A 54 17.74 -7.46 -5.55
N GLN A 55 18.13 -7.10 -6.51
CA GLN A 55 18.53 -7.72 -7.79
C GLN A 55 19.60 -8.81 -7.63
N GLY A 56 19.29 -9.85 -6.88
CA GLY A 56 20.17 -10.99 -6.75
C GLY A 56 21.34 -10.79 -5.79
N THR A 57 21.34 -9.73 -5.02
CA THR A 57 22.39 -9.47 -4.03
C THR A 57 22.19 -10.23 -2.72
N VAL A 58 21.05 -10.86 -2.54
CA VAL A 58 20.73 -11.67 -1.36
C VAL A 58 20.17 -13.02 -1.80
N ASP A 59 20.21 -13.98 -0.90
CA ASP A 59 19.58 -15.28 -1.14
C ASP A 59 18.08 -15.11 -0.98
N LEU A 60 17.39 -15.03 -2.11
CA LEU A 60 15.96 -14.80 -2.13
C LEU A 60 15.15 -15.90 -1.45
N TYR A 61 15.64 -17.13 -1.48
CA TYR A 61 14.92 -18.23 -0.84
C TYR A 61 14.93 -18.10 0.68
N GLU A 62 16.11 -17.88 1.25
CA GLU A 62 16.22 -17.74 2.70
C GLU A 62 15.50 -16.50 3.20
N GLU A 63 15.66 -15.38 2.48
CA GLU A 63 15.00 -14.13 2.87
C GLU A 63 13.50 -14.20 2.73
N THR A 64 13.01 -14.86 1.69
CA THR A 64 11.57 -15.04 1.48
C THR A 64 10.98 -15.92 2.59
N ASP A 65 11.63 -17.02 2.94
CA ASP A 65 11.18 -17.89 4.02
C ASP A 65 11.13 -17.16 5.34
N ARG A 66 12.18 -16.40 5.63
CA ARG A 66 12.25 -15.60 6.86
C ARG A 66 11.14 -14.57 6.91
N MET A 67 10.92 -13.86 5.80
CA MET A 67 9.85 -12.87 5.69
C MET A 67 8.47 -13.48 5.86
N GLU A 68 8.25 -14.65 5.28
CA GLU A 68 6.98 -15.36 5.42
C GLU A 68 6.71 -15.77 6.87
N ASN A 69 7.73 -16.25 7.56
CA ASN A 69 7.60 -16.62 8.96
C ASN A 69 7.34 -15.39 9.84
N GLU A 70 8.09 -14.32 9.61
CA GLU A 70 7.89 -13.06 10.33
C GLU A 70 6.49 -12.50 10.07
N TYR A 71 6.05 -12.54 8.81
CA TYR A 71 4.74 -12.07 8.41
C TYR A 71 3.63 -12.87 9.07
N ARG A 72 3.79 -14.18 9.16
CA ARG A 72 2.80 -15.06 9.78
C ARG A 72 2.60 -14.73 11.25
N GLU A 73 3.70 -14.55 11.98
CA GLU A 73 3.64 -14.15 13.38
C GLU A 73 3.06 -12.77 13.56
N PHE A 74 3.51 -11.84 12.73
CA PHE A 74 3.08 -10.46 12.73
C PHE A 74 1.57 -10.35 12.49
N ARG A 75 1.08 -11.12 11.53
CA ARG A 75 -0.33 -11.12 11.12
C ARG A 75 -1.28 -11.71 12.15
N LYS A 76 -0.76 -12.41 13.15
CA LYS A 76 -1.58 -12.92 14.24
C LYS A 76 -2.18 -11.79 15.09
N ASN A 77 -1.55 -10.62 15.07
CA ASN A 77 -2.11 -9.46 15.75
C ASN A 77 -3.28 -8.93 14.92
N PRO A 78 -4.51 -8.92 15.48
CA PRO A 78 -5.68 -8.46 14.71
C PRO A 78 -5.56 -7.04 14.20
N MET A 79 -4.88 -6.18 14.95
CA MET A 79 -4.69 -4.78 14.57
C MET A 79 -3.80 -4.67 13.31
N VAL A 80 -2.77 -5.50 13.22
CA VAL A 80 -1.90 -5.55 12.05
C VAL A 80 -2.67 -6.06 10.84
N SER A 81 -3.42 -7.12 11.00
CA SER A 81 -4.23 -7.70 9.93
C SER A 81 -5.22 -6.66 9.39
N GLU A 82 -5.88 -5.95 10.29
CA GLU A 82 -6.83 -4.89 9.92
C GLU A 82 -6.14 -3.74 9.18
N TYR A 83 -4.97 -3.33 9.67
CA TYR A 83 -4.20 -2.27 9.04
C TYR A 83 -3.79 -2.63 7.61
N LEU A 84 -3.23 -3.83 7.43
CA LEU A 84 -2.78 -4.27 6.12
C LEU A 84 -3.95 -4.44 5.14
N ALA A 85 -5.08 -4.92 5.62
CA ALA A 85 -6.27 -5.07 4.79
C ALA A 85 -6.82 -3.70 4.36
N ALA A 86 -6.88 -2.75 5.28
CA ALA A 86 -7.35 -1.41 4.98
C ALA A 86 -6.43 -0.69 3.99
N GLU A 87 -5.13 -0.83 4.19
CA GLU A 87 -4.14 -0.26 3.28
C GLU A 87 -4.26 -0.85 1.88
N ASN A 88 -4.42 -2.17 1.80
CA ASN A 88 -4.57 -2.85 0.52
C ASN A 88 -5.83 -2.39 -0.22
N ALA A 89 -6.93 -2.21 0.50
CA ALA A 89 -8.17 -1.73 -0.10
C ALA A 89 -8.02 -0.33 -0.67
N LEU A 90 -7.32 0.55 0.06
CA LEU A 90 -7.04 1.90 -0.42
C LEU A 90 -6.11 1.89 -1.64
N CYS A 91 -5.07 1.06 -1.59
CA CYS A 91 -4.14 0.92 -2.72
C CYS A 91 -4.84 0.44 -3.99
N LYS A 92 -5.81 -0.44 -3.87
CA LYS A 92 -6.59 -0.91 -5.02
C LYS A 92 -7.35 0.22 -5.69
N ILE A 93 -7.89 1.14 -4.89
CA ILE A 93 -8.59 2.32 -5.44
C ILE A 93 -7.61 3.16 -6.26
N VAL A 94 -6.43 3.44 -5.72
CA VAL A 94 -5.42 4.23 -6.41
C VAL A 94 -4.96 3.54 -7.69
N GLN A 95 -4.75 2.23 -7.64
CA GLN A 95 -4.37 1.44 -8.81
C GLN A 95 -5.45 1.48 -9.88
N GLN A 96 -6.70 1.36 -9.50
CA GLN A 96 -7.82 1.41 -10.43
C GLN A 96 -7.93 2.77 -11.10
N ILE A 97 -7.75 3.85 -10.35
CA ILE A 97 -7.75 5.20 -10.89
C ILE A 97 -6.63 5.35 -11.91
N ASN A 98 -5.43 4.92 -11.54
CA ASN A 98 -4.26 5.00 -12.41
C ASN A 98 -4.49 4.21 -13.71
N TRP A 99 -5.00 2.99 -13.60
CA TRP A 99 -5.27 2.15 -14.75
C TRP A 99 -6.35 2.74 -15.66
N THR A 100 -7.39 3.31 -15.06
CA THR A 100 -8.47 3.97 -15.79
C THR A 100 -7.93 5.13 -16.60
N LEU A 101 -7.01 5.91 -16.05
CA LEU A 101 -6.38 7.01 -16.76
C LEU A 101 -5.53 6.50 -17.93
N ILE A 102 -4.74 5.47 -17.69
CA ILE A 102 -3.89 4.90 -18.75
C ILE A 102 -4.73 4.36 -19.90
N GLU A 103 -5.75 3.58 -19.60
CA GLU A 103 -6.64 3.03 -20.63
C GLU A 103 -7.45 4.10 -21.33
N GLY A 104 -8.01 5.04 -20.56
CA GLY A 104 -8.86 6.09 -21.11
C GLY A 104 -8.12 7.06 -22.03
N LEU A 105 -6.84 7.28 -21.77
CA LEU A 105 -6.02 8.17 -22.56
C LEU A 105 -5.27 7.43 -23.66
N GLU A 106 -5.33 6.11 -23.65
CA GLU A 106 -4.70 5.27 -24.68
C GLU A 106 -3.22 5.56 -24.90
N PHE A 107 -2.50 5.92 -23.84
CA PHE A 107 -1.06 6.13 -24.00
C PHE A 107 -0.27 4.90 -23.56
N GLU A 108 0.91 4.73 -24.17
CA GLU A 108 1.76 3.61 -23.87
C GLU A 108 2.60 3.87 -22.62
N VAL A 109 2.74 2.83 -21.80
CA VAL A 109 3.64 2.85 -20.66
C VAL A 109 4.60 1.70 -20.81
N GLY A 110 5.81 1.87 -20.31
CA GLY A 110 6.89 0.93 -20.57
C GLY A 110 6.64 -0.50 -20.14
N PHE A 111 5.84 -0.72 -19.12
CA PHE A 111 5.59 -2.07 -18.63
C PHE A 111 4.63 -2.88 -19.51
N GLU A 112 3.98 -2.26 -20.46
CA GLU A 112 3.07 -2.96 -21.36
C GLU A 112 3.77 -3.81 -22.41
N GLU A 113 5.02 -3.58 -22.60
CA GLU A 113 5.78 -4.20 -23.69
C GLU A 113 6.38 -5.54 -23.36
N SER A 114 6.26 -6.02 -22.20
CA SER A 114 6.91 -7.27 -21.83
C SER A 114 6.22 -8.51 -22.36
#